data_9605cc3aa2292dc0005e831e215b6260
#
_entry.id   9605cc3aa2292dc0005e831e215b6260
#
_cell.length_a   1.000
_cell.length_b   1.000
_cell.length_c   1.000
_cell.angle_alpha   90.00
_cell.angle_beta   90.00
_cell.angle_gamma   90.00
#
_symmetry.space_group_name_H-M   'P 1'
#
loop_
_entity.id
_entity.type
_entity.pdbx_description
1 polymer ?
#
loop_
_entity_poly.entity_id
_entity_poly.type
_entity_poly.pdbx_seq_one_letter_code
_entity_poly.pdbx_strand_id
1 'polypeptide(L)'
;MPKAAYRVIDKKADFHITTPKTESGTRIIPILYPEVIEQLRQQIEVMDALYPKDKLVLNGYHGFIFQNRYGSFLSAHNINRAIERISTAYNMEELDQAELEDREPELLPHFTVHNLRHTFCTRLCESTNDIKFIQQVMGHADFSTTMDIYTHITQENMEEKAATIKGNLVLM
;
A
#
# COMPACT_ATOMS: atom_id res chain seq x y z
N MET A 1 6.83 -11.46 12.32
CA MET A 1 7.84 -10.39 12.34
C MET A 1 7.36 -9.26 13.23
N PRO A 2 8.22 -8.66 14.05
CA PRO A 2 7.82 -7.55 14.89
C PRO A 2 7.46 -6.32 14.05
N LYS A 3 6.52 -5.52 14.54
CA LYS A 3 6.04 -4.31 13.89
C LYS A 3 6.53 -3.10 14.66
N ALA A 4 7.21 -2.17 13.99
CA ALA A 4 7.52 -0.87 14.60
C ALA A 4 6.21 -0.08 14.79
N ALA A 5 5.97 0.39 15.99
CA ALA A 5 4.82 1.21 16.35
C ALA A 5 5.30 2.52 16.98
N TYR A 6 4.69 3.62 16.55
CA TYR A 6 4.90 4.92 17.17
C TYR A 6 3.95 5.06 18.37
N ARG A 7 4.50 5.33 19.53
CA ARG A 7 3.73 5.56 20.75
C ARG A 7 4.24 6.82 21.47
N VAL A 8 3.33 7.50 22.16
CA VAL A 8 3.67 8.56 23.09
C VAL A 8 3.73 7.94 24.48
N ILE A 9 4.93 7.91 25.08
CA ILE A 9 5.16 7.46 26.45
C ILE A 9 5.77 8.63 27.19
N ASP A 10 5.24 8.96 28.36
CA ASP A 10 5.71 10.06 29.20
C ASP A 10 5.90 11.41 28.47
N LYS A 11 4.91 11.77 27.62
CA LYS A 11 4.92 12.98 26.78
C LYS A 11 6.06 13.05 25.75
N LYS A 12 6.83 11.98 25.56
CA LYS A 12 7.79 11.84 24.47
C LYS A 12 7.27 10.86 23.42
N ALA A 13 7.28 11.32 22.19
CA ALA A 13 6.92 10.47 21.06
C ALA A 13 8.15 9.65 20.68
N ASP A 14 8.03 8.32 20.73
CA ASP A 14 9.14 7.42 20.40
C ASP A 14 8.65 6.21 19.60
N PHE A 15 9.57 5.54 18.90
CA PHE A 15 9.29 4.33 18.14
C PHE A 15 9.57 3.10 19.01
N HIS A 16 8.64 2.14 18.97
CA HIS A 16 8.79 0.85 19.62
C HIS A 16 8.46 -0.28 18.67
N ILE A 17 9.20 -1.37 18.74
CA ILE A 17 8.86 -2.60 18.05
C ILE A 17 7.92 -3.40 18.94
N THR A 18 6.74 -3.72 18.41
CA THR A 18 5.75 -4.55 19.10
C THR A 18 5.45 -5.80 18.28
N THR A 19 5.01 -6.85 18.93
CA THR A 19 4.44 -8.02 18.25
C THR A 19 3.17 -7.63 17.49
N PRO A 20 2.82 -8.32 16.40
CA PRO A 20 1.53 -8.16 15.75
C PRO A 20 0.39 -8.35 16.74
N LYS A 21 -0.71 -7.60 16.58
CA LYS A 21 -1.87 -7.67 17.49
C LYS A 21 -2.64 -8.98 17.36
N THR A 22 -2.52 -9.68 16.23
CA THR A 22 -3.22 -10.92 15.90
C THR A 22 -2.24 -11.93 15.34
N GLU A 23 -2.56 -13.23 15.44
CA GLU A 23 -1.76 -14.31 14.84
C GLU A 23 -1.63 -14.15 13.33
N SER A 24 -2.70 -13.75 12.65
CA SER A 24 -2.70 -13.47 11.20
C SER A 24 -1.78 -12.31 10.80
N GLY A 25 -1.33 -11.50 11.77
CA GLY A 25 -0.29 -10.50 11.57
C GLY A 25 1.10 -11.10 11.36
N THR A 26 1.33 -12.34 11.81
CA THR A 26 2.59 -13.08 11.61
C THR A 26 2.43 -14.00 10.40
N ARG A 27 2.93 -13.56 9.24
CA ARG A 27 2.73 -14.26 7.98
C ARG A 27 3.88 -14.06 7.01
N ILE A 28 3.95 -14.92 6.01
CA ILE A 28 4.83 -14.78 4.85
C ILE A 28 4.02 -14.07 3.76
N ILE A 29 4.56 -12.98 3.23
CA ILE A 29 4.02 -12.27 2.08
C ILE A 29 4.89 -12.62 0.88
N PRO A 30 4.36 -13.32 -0.13
CA PRO A 30 5.12 -13.61 -1.34
C PRO A 30 5.39 -12.33 -2.11
N ILE A 31 6.61 -12.15 -2.59
CA ILE A 31 6.92 -11.08 -3.53
C ILE A 31 6.61 -11.61 -4.92
N LEU A 32 5.50 -11.13 -5.50
CA LEU A 32 4.95 -11.67 -6.75
C LEU A 32 5.72 -11.22 -8.00
N TYR A 33 6.43 -10.10 -7.92
CA TYR A 33 7.11 -9.50 -9.05
C TYR A 33 8.62 -9.41 -8.81
N PRO A 34 9.45 -9.98 -9.71
CA PRO A 34 10.92 -9.90 -9.61
C PRO A 34 11.44 -8.46 -9.51
N GLU A 35 10.77 -7.51 -10.16
CA GLU A 35 11.14 -6.09 -10.18
C GLU A 35 11.08 -5.49 -8.76
N VAL A 36 10.14 -5.94 -7.93
CA VAL A 36 10.04 -5.50 -6.52
C VAL A 36 11.24 -5.99 -5.72
N ILE A 37 11.74 -7.20 -6.00
CA ILE A 37 12.95 -7.73 -5.35
C ILE A 37 14.15 -6.86 -5.70
N GLU A 38 14.28 -6.50 -6.97
CA GLU A 38 15.38 -5.67 -7.45
C GLU A 38 15.33 -4.26 -6.84
N GLN A 39 14.14 -3.65 -6.79
CA GLN A 39 13.94 -2.35 -6.14
C GLN A 39 14.29 -2.40 -4.63
N LEU A 40 13.94 -3.48 -3.94
CA LEU A 40 14.31 -3.65 -2.54
C LEU A 40 15.82 -3.81 -2.34
N ARG A 41 16.52 -4.51 -3.25
CA ARG A 41 17.99 -4.63 -3.21
C ARG A 41 18.66 -3.27 -3.40
N GLN A 42 18.24 -2.52 -4.43
CA GLN A 42 18.75 -1.18 -4.67
C GLN A 42 18.50 -0.25 -3.47
N GLN A 43 17.32 -0.35 -2.85
CA GLN A 43 17.00 0.42 -1.65
C GLN A 43 17.92 0.05 -0.47
N ILE A 44 18.24 -1.23 -0.29
CA ILE A 44 19.19 -1.69 0.74
C ILE A 44 20.59 -1.11 0.48
N GLU A 45 21.06 -1.17 -0.76
CA GLU A 45 22.38 -0.61 -1.15
C GLU A 45 22.44 0.89 -0.89
N VAL A 46 21.39 1.63 -1.26
CA VAL A 46 21.30 3.07 -0.99
C VAL A 46 21.33 3.36 0.51
N MET A 47 20.57 2.60 1.30
CA MET A 47 20.55 2.80 2.76
C MET A 47 21.88 2.44 3.41
N ASP A 48 22.52 1.36 2.97
CA ASP A 48 23.84 0.95 3.47
C ASP A 48 24.94 1.98 3.11
N ALA A 49 24.83 2.62 1.95
CA ALA A 49 25.76 3.68 1.52
C ALA A 49 25.56 4.99 2.29
N LEU A 50 24.30 5.36 2.56
CA LEU A 50 23.97 6.62 3.23
C LEU A 50 24.05 6.55 4.75
N TYR A 51 23.68 5.40 5.33
CA TYR A 51 23.55 5.23 6.78
C TYR A 51 24.23 3.93 7.24
N PRO A 52 25.23 3.99 8.14
CA PRO A 52 25.81 2.81 8.74
C PRO A 52 24.73 1.93 9.39
N LYS A 53 24.81 0.61 9.17
CA LYS A 53 23.78 -0.37 9.63
C LYS A 53 23.49 -0.30 11.13
N ASP A 54 24.49 0.06 11.92
CA ASP A 54 24.39 0.11 13.38
C ASP A 54 23.93 1.47 13.92
N LYS A 55 23.69 2.46 13.04
CA LYS A 55 23.31 3.81 13.48
C LYS A 55 21.87 3.87 13.99
N LEU A 56 20.96 3.11 13.38
CA LEU A 56 19.56 3.05 13.79
C LEU A 56 19.26 1.69 14.40
N VAL A 57 19.24 1.65 15.73
CA VAL A 57 18.94 0.44 16.51
C VAL A 57 17.65 0.68 17.31
N LEU A 58 16.71 -0.29 17.25
CA LEU A 58 15.47 -0.25 17.99
C LEU A 58 15.18 -1.63 18.59
N ASN A 59 15.16 -1.75 19.92
CA ASN A 59 14.93 -3.01 20.62
C ASN A 59 15.89 -4.14 20.16
N GLY A 60 17.14 -3.83 19.83
CA GLY A 60 18.15 -4.78 19.33
C GLY A 60 18.05 -5.09 17.83
N TYR A 61 17.04 -4.59 17.13
CA TYR A 61 16.92 -4.70 15.67
C TYR A 61 17.66 -3.56 14.98
N HIS A 62 18.34 -3.86 13.89
CA HIS A 62 19.09 -2.94 13.04
C HIS A 62 18.91 -3.28 11.55
N GLY A 63 19.53 -2.50 10.65
CA GLY A 63 19.44 -2.77 9.21
C GLY A 63 18.06 -2.49 8.62
N PHE A 64 17.41 -1.40 9.04
CA PHE A 64 16.08 -0.99 8.51
C PHE A 64 16.21 -0.53 7.06
N ILE A 65 15.45 -1.17 6.17
CA ILE A 65 15.45 -0.90 4.72
C ILE A 65 14.93 0.50 4.41
N PHE A 66 13.91 0.97 5.16
CA PHE A 66 13.29 2.26 4.93
C PHE A 66 13.58 3.20 6.08
N GLN A 67 14.34 4.23 5.79
CA GLN A 67 14.67 5.31 6.72
C GLN A 67 14.36 6.65 6.05
N ASN A 68 14.15 7.68 6.87
CA ASN A 68 14.01 9.03 6.34
C ASN A 68 15.39 9.64 6.04
N ARG A 69 15.40 10.82 5.39
CA ARG A 69 16.63 11.54 5.03
C ARG A 69 17.55 11.91 6.22
N TYR A 70 17.11 11.71 7.44
CA TYR A 70 17.89 11.96 8.65
C TYR A 70 18.39 10.66 9.30
N GLY A 71 18.22 9.52 8.64
CA GLY A 71 18.58 8.21 9.18
C GLY A 71 17.69 7.76 10.34
N SER A 72 16.43 8.19 10.39
CA SER A 72 15.44 7.81 11.39
C SER A 72 14.28 7.02 10.77
N PHE A 73 13.39 6.50 11.60
CA PHE A 73 12.25 5.72 11.14
C PHE A 73 11.26 6.52 10.29
N LEU A 74 10.67 5.85 9.30
CA LEU A 74 9.52 6.36 8.58
C LEU A 74 8.23 6.05 9.34
N SER A 75 7.46 7.06 9.68
CA SER A 75 6.11 6.89 10.19
C SER A 75 5.09 6.88 9.05
N ALA A 76 3.95 6.22 9.26
CA ALA A 76 2.83 6.25 8.29
C ALA A 76 2.37 7.71 8.02
N HIS A 77 2.42 8.58 9.02
CA HIS A 77 2.11 10.00 8.86
C HIS A 77 3.07 10.69 7.89
N ASN A 78 4.38 10.44 8.01
CA ASN A 78 5.38 11.05 7.11
C ASN A 78 5.21 10.56 5.66
N ILE A 79 4.87 9.28 5.49
CA ILE A 79 4.62 8.72 4.16
C ILE A 79 3.35 9.33 3.56
N ASN A 80 2.26 9.43 4.32
CA ASN A 80 1.01 10.04 3.84
C ASN A 80 1.20 11.52 3.48
N ARG A 81 1.97 12.29 4.26
CA ARG A 81 2.32 13.67 3.91
C ARG A 81 3.15 13.77 2.62
N ALA A 82 4.02 12.79 2.36
CA ALA A 82 4.76 12.74 1.11
C ALA A 82 3.84 12.45 -0.09
N ILE A 83 2.91 11.51 0.07
CA ILE A 83 1.89 11.20 -0.93
C ILE A 83 1.05 12.44 -1.23
N GLU A 84 0.51 13.10 -0.20
CA GLU A 84 -0.30 14.31 -0.33
C GLU A 84 0.46 15.42 -1.08
N ARG A 85 1.72 15.66 -0.73
CA ARG A 85 2.54 16.65 -1.42
C ARG A 85 2.75 16.33 -2.91
N ILE A 86 3.00 15.04 -3.23
CA ILE A 86 3.23 14.60 -4.60
C ILE A 86 1.94 14.70 -5.41
N SER A 87 0.81 14.21 -4.86
CA SER A 87 -0.49 14.28 -5.56
C SER A 87 -0.98 15.72 -5.74
N THR A 88 -0.73 16.60 -4.76
CA THR A 88 -1.04 18.03 -4.90
C THR A 88 -0.21 18.68 -6.00
N ALA A 89 1.11 18.41 -6.04
CA ALA A 89 1.97 18.94 -7.09
C ALA A 89 1.54 18.45 -8.48
N TYR A 90 1.23 17.16 -8.62
CA TYR A 90 0.70 16.60 -9.86
C TYR A 90 -0.62 17.27 -10.27
N ASN A 91 -1.56 17.43 -9.35
CA ASN A 91 -2.85 18.04 -9.65
C ASN A 91 -2.72 19.52 -10.08
N MET A 92 -1.77 20.25 -9.51
CA MET A 92 -1.49 21.62 -9.94
C MET A 92 -0.95 21.65 -11.35
N GLU A 93 0.04 20.81 -11.68
CA GLU A 93 0.62 20.70 -13.02
C GLU A 93 -0.44 20.23 -14.03
N GLU A 94 -1.29 19.28 -13.67
CA GLU A 94 -2.37 18.79 -14.52
C GLU A 94 -3.43 19.86 -14.81
N LEU A 95 -3.77 20.71 -13.84
CA LEU A 95 -4.69 21.84 -14.06
C LEU A 95 -4.11 22.84 -15.08
N ASP A 96 -2.84 23.20 -14.93
CA ASP A 96 -2.16 24.12 -15.85
C ASP A 96 -2.08 23.52 -17.27
N GLN A 97 -1.79 22.23 -17.39
CA GLN A 97 -1.72 21.51 -18.67
C GLN A 97 -3.10 21.39 -19.34
N ALA A 98 -4.13 21.01 -18.57
CA ALA A 98 -5.47 20.85 -19.08
C ALA A 98 -6.03 22.19 -19.61
N GLU A 99 -5.73 23.31 -18.94
CA GLU A 99 -6.08 24.66 -19.41
C GLU A 99 -5.38 25.00 -20.74
N LEU A 100 -4.09 24.67 -20.87
CA LEU A 100 -3.33 24.90 -22.12
C LEU A 100 -3.84 24.05 -23.29
N GLU A 101 -4.31 22.84 -23.01
CA GLU A 101 -4.80 21.86 -24.00
C GLU A 101 -6.29 21.94 -24.25
N ASP A 102 -7.01 22.83 -23.58
CA ASP A 102 -8.48 23.01 -23.66
C ASP A 102 -9.23 21.68 -23.42
N ARG A 103 -8.84 20.94 -22.36
CA ARG A 103 -9.46 19.67 -21.94
C ARG A 103 -9.81 19.68 -20.47
N GLU A 104 -10.67 18.74 -20.05
CA GLU A 104 -10.95 18.50 -18.65
C GLU A 104 -9.71 17.90 -17.93
N PRO A 105 -9.37 18.38 -16.72
CA PRO A 105 -8.22 17.86 -15.98
C PRO A 105 -8.51 16.48 -15.36
N GLU A 106 -7.54 15.59 -15.40
CA GLU A 106 -7.57 14.27 -14.76
C GLU A 106 -6.89 14.31 -13.38
N LEU A 107 -7.62 14.78 -12.37
CA LEU A 107 -7.09 14.96 -11.04
C LEU A 107 -7.01 13.67 -10.23
N LEU A 108 -5.89 13.46 -9.54
CA LEU A 108 -5.76 12.39 -8.56
C LEU A 108 -6.62 12.71 -7.33
N PRO A 109 -7.46 11.76 -6.88
CA PRO A 109 -8.18 11.92 -5.62
C PRO A 109 -7.22 11.88 -4.43
N HIS A 110 -7.66 12.37 -3.29
CA HIS A 110 -6.90 12.18 -2.05
C HIS A 110 -6.80 10.70 -1.70
N PHE A 111 -5.56 10.19 -1.48
CA PHE A 111 -5.33 8.82 -1.06
C PHE A 111 -4.19 8.72 -0.05
N THR A 112 -4.15 7.60 0.66
CA THR A 112 -3.16 7.27 1.69
C THR A 112 -2.51 5.91 1.39
N VAL A 113 -1.46 5.56 2.13
CA VAL A 113 -0.85 4.20 2.05
C VAL A 113 -1.89 3.10 2.28
N HIS A 114 -2.93 3.37 3.08
CA HIS A 114 -3.99 2.38 3.33
C HIS A 114 -4.84 2.13 2.08
N ASN A 115 -5.10 3.15 1.28
CA ASN A 115 -5.79 2.99 0.00
C ASN A 115 -4.97 2.14 -0.99
N LEU A 116 -3.63 2.29 -1.03
CA LEU A 116 -2.77 1.44 -1.84
C LEU A 116 -2.87 -0.04 -1.41
N ARG A 117 -2.98 -0.31 -0.11
CA ARG A 117 -3.24 -1.66 0.40
C ARG A 117 -4.60 -2.19 -0.06
N HIS A 118 -5.65 -1.36 -0.06
CA HIS A 118 -6.96 -1.74 -0.59
C HIS A 118 -6.89 -2.06 -2.08
N THR A 119 -6.25 -1.20 -2.88
CA THR A 119 -6.03 -1.45 -4.30
C THR A 119 -5.31 -2.77 -4.54
N PHE A 120 -4.26 -3.07 -3.77
CA PHE A 120 -3.56 -4.35 -3.86
C PHE A 120 -4.50 -5.53 -3.56
N CYS A 121 -5.36 -5.43 -2.53
CA CYS A 121 -6.35 -6.45 -2.19
C CYS A 121 -7.33 -6.67 -3.34
N THR A 122 -7.87 -5.59 -3.92
CA THR A 122 -8.76 -5.62 -5.09
C THR A 122 -8.10 -6.35 -6.26
N ARG A 123 -6.88 -5.96 -6.65
CA ARG A 123 -6.13 -6.60 -7.73
C ARG A 123 -5.84 -8.08 -7.45
N LEU A 124 -5.57 -8.42 -6.21
CA LEU A 124 -5.38 -9.82 -5.81
C LEU A 124 -6.68 -10.63 -5.94
N CYS A 125 -7.83 -10.05 -5.55
CA CYS A 125 -9.15 -10.67 -5.72
C CYS A 125 -9.52 -10.84 -7.21
N GLU A 126 -9.13 -9.92 -8.07
CA GLU A 126 -9.32 -10.03 -9.53
C GLU A 126 -8.45 -11.14 -10.15
N SER A 127 -7.28 -11.40 -9.58
CA SER A 127 -6.30 -12.35 -10.13
C SER A 127 -6.50 -13.79 -9.68
N THR A 128 -7.22 -14.04 -8.59
CA THR A 128 -7.45 -15.39 -8.05
C THR A 128 -8.76 -15.49 -7.28
N ASN A 129 -9.36 -16.68 -7.36
CA ASN A 129 -10.55 -17.03 -6.58
C ASN A 129 -10.21 -17.71 -5.23
N ASP A 130 -8.93 -17.86 -4.90
CA ASP A 130 -8.49 -18.44 -3.63
C ASP A 130 -8.57 -17.38 -2.49
N ILE A 131 -9.75 -17.25 -1.92
CA ILE A 131 -10.05 -16.29 -0.85
C ILE A 131 -9.17 -16.54 0.38
N LYS A 132 -8.81 -17.81 0.65
CA LYS A 132 -7.95 -18.15 1.78
C LYS A 132 -6.52 -17.65 1.57
N PHE A 133 -6.01 -17.79 0.37
CA PHE A 133 -4.72 -17.21 -0.02
C PHE A 133 -4.72 -15.68 0.11
N ILE A 134 -5.78 -15.02 -0.39
CA ILE A 134 -5.95 -13.57 -0.27
C ILE A 134 -5.95 -13.16 1.21
N GLN A 135 -6.74 -13.82 2.05
CA GLN A 135 -6.78 -13.55 3.49
C GLN A 135 -5.40 -13.69 4.15
N GLN A 136 -4.65 -14.73 3.81
CA GLN A 136 -3.31 -14.98 4.34
C GLN A 136 -2.32 -13.88 3.91
N VAL A 137 -2.29 -13.52 2.65
CA VAL A 137 -1.41 -12.46 2.12
C VAL A 137 -1.76 -11.12 2.76
N MET A 138 -3.03 -10.79 2.84
CA MET A 138 -3.52 -9.55 3.44
C MET A 138 -3.37 -9.53 4.97
N GLY A 139 -3.40 -10.70 5.63
CA GLY A 139 -3.34 -10.82 7.09
C GLY A 139 -4.58 -10.26 7.76
N HIS A 140 -5.74 -10.43 7.14
CA HIS A 140 -7.01 -10.10 7.77
C HIS A 140 -7.33 -11.12 8.86
N ALA A 141 -7.55 -10.64 10.08
CA ALA A 141 -7.91 -11.50 11.21
C ALA A 141 -9.31 -12.08 11.02
N ASP A 142 -10.21 -11.31 10.43
CA ASP A 142 -11.57 -11.70 10.10
C ASP A 142 -11.69 -12.02 8.60
N PHE A 143 -12.26 -13.17 8.32
CA PHE A 143 -12.56 -13.62 6.96
C PHE A 143 -13.59 -12.72 6.28
N SER A 144 -14.55 -12.17 7.05
CA SER A 144 -15.58 -11.27 6.52
C SER A 144 -14.97 -10.09 5.77
N THR A 145 -13.90 -9.48 6.29
CA THR A 145 -13.21 -8.36 5.63
C THR A 145 -12.71 -8.70 4.22
N THR A 146 -12.23 -9.93 4.02
CA THR A 146 -11.80 -10.38 2.68
C THR A 146 -13.00 -10.69 1.79
N MET A 147 -14.03 -11.31 2.37
CA MET A 147 -15.26 -11.65 1.66
C MET A 147 -16.03 -10.42 1.20
N ASP A 148 -16.11 -9.38 2.01
CA ASP A 148 -16.80 -8.14 1.65
C ASP A 148 -16.16 -7.51 0.42
N ILE A 149 -14.83 -7.42 0.39
CA ILE A 149 -14.09 -6.91 -0.76
C ILE A 149 -14.30 -7.79 -1.99
N TYR A 150 -14.18 -9.12 -1.83
CA TYR A 150 -14.35 -10.07 -2.92
C TYR A 150 -15.77 -10.03 -3.50
N THR A 151 -16.80 -9.95 -2.66
CA THR A 151 -18.18 -9.90 -3.07
C THR A 151 -18.48 -8.62 -3.85
N HIS A 152 -17.99 -7.48 -3.38
CA HIS A 152 -18.16 -6.19 -4.07
C HIS A 152 -17.57 -6.23 -5.49
N ILE A 153 -16.32 -6.70 -5.61
CA ILE A 153 -15.64 -6.82 -6.91
C ILE A 153 -16.36 -7.79 -7.84
N THR A 154 -16.86 -8.92 -7.28
CA THR A 154 -17.58 -9.92 -8.09
C THR A 154 -18.92 -9.38 -8.59
N GLN A 155 -19.62 -8.56 -7.81
CA GLN A 155 -20.85 -7.88 -8.22
C GLN A 155 -20.58 -6.86 -9.31
N GLU A 156 -19.59 -5.99 -9.15
CA GLU A 156 -19.19 -5.02 -10.19
C GLU A 156 -18.82 -5.72 -11.50
N ASN A 157 -18.00 -6.78 -11.44
CA ASN A 157 -17.64 -7.58 -12.61
C ASN A 157 -18.85 -8.27 -13.27
N MET A 158 -19.84 -8.70 -12.49
CA MET A 158 -21.07 -9.30 -13.01
C MET A 158 -21.96 -8.25 -13.71
N GLU A 159 -22.09 -7.07 -13.14
CA GLU A 159 -22.85 -5.96 -13.74
C GLU A 159 -22.21 -5.48 -15.04
N GLU A 160 -20.89 -5.34 -15.06
CA GLU A 160 -20.13 -4.95 -16.26
C GLU A 160 -20.25 -6.00 -17.38
N LYS A 161 -20.12 -7.30 -17.05
CA LYS A 161 -20.33 -8.39 -17.98
C LYS A 161 -21.78 -8.45 -18.47
N ALA A 162 -22.75 -8.25 -17.59
CA ALA A 162 -24.15 -8.20 -17.95
C ALA A 162 -24.46 -7.04 -18.90
N ALA A 163 -23.89 -5.87 -18.66
CA ALA A 163 -24.01 -4.71 -19.55
C ALA A 163 -23.40 -4.98 -20.94
N THR A 164 -22.22 -5.60 -20.98
CA THR A 164 -21.54 -5.99 -22.22
C THR A 164 -22.36 -7.00 -23.01
N ILE A 165 -22.92 -8.02 -22.34
CA ILE A 165 -23.77 -9.04 -22.97
C ILE A 165 -25.06 -8.40 -23.53
N LYS A 166 -25.67 -7.48 -22.75
CA LYS A 166 -26.88 -6.77 -23.18
C LYS A 166 -26.62 -5.91 -24.43
N GLY A 167 -25.44 -5.28 -24.52
CA GLY A 167 -25.02 -4.52 -25.70
C GLY A 167 -24.76 -5.38 -26.94
N ASN A 168 -24.36 -6.66 -26.76
CA ASN A 168 -24.02 -7.60 -27.83
C ASN A 168 -25.18 -8.54 -28.21
N LEU A 169 -26.20 -8.69 -27.36
CA LEU A 169 -27.43 -9.42 -27.69
C LEU A 169 -28.33 -8.51 -28.55
N VAL A 170 -28.10 -8.55 -29.85
CA VAL A 170 -29.08 -8.06 -30.81
C VAL A 170 -30.24 -9.04 -30.75
N LEU A 171 -31.36 -8.60 -30.19
CA LEU A 171 -32.62 -9.35 -30.27
C LEU A 171 -32.98 -9.40 -31.76
N MET A 172 -32.83 -10.58 -32.36
CA MET A 172 -33.39 -10.86 -33.68
C MET A 172 -34.92 -10.91 -33.61
#